data_4212e7e5dbb8db82f9c7be4cd84bf511
#
_entry.id   4212e7e5dbb8db82f9c7be4cd84bf511
#
_cell.length_a   1.000
_cell.length_b   1.000
_cell.length_c   1.000
_cell.angle_alpha   90.00
_cell.angle_beta   90.00
_cell.angle_gamma   90.00
#
_symmetry.space_group_name_H-M   'P 1'
#
loop_
_entity.id
_entity.type
_entity.pdbx_description
1 polymer ?
#
loop_
_entity_poly.entity_id
_entity_poly.type
_entity_poly.pdbx_seq_one_letter_code
_entity_poly.pdbx_strand_id
1 'polypeptide(L)'
;MIPGGGLERNENDKECCIREVREETGYIVDPQDCFLEIDEYYEDCLYVSRYFCARIIGRSDKSLTKQEIINGMEERWLSLNEIIDIFSRHQDYRDADEMKRGMYLREYSALCEYMKMVTDQMQMG
;
A
#
# COMPACT_ATOMS: atom_id res chain seq x y z
N MET A 1 0.16 -3.35 -6.57
CA MET A 1 0.49 -3.17 -5.15
C MET A 1 0.23 -1.72 -4.74
N ILE A 2 -0.25 -1.51 -3.54
CA ILE A 2 -0.40 -0.16 -2.99
C ILE A 2 1.00 0.46 -2.85
N PRO A 3 1.20 1.73 -3.27
CA PRO A 3 2.51 2.37 -3.16
C PRO A 3 3.05 2.38 -1.72
N GLY A 4 4.33 2.08 -1.57
CA GLY A 4 4.98 2.08 -0.26
C GLY A 4 6.34 1.41 -0.30
N GLY A 5 7.01 1.38 0.84
CA GLY A 5 8.31 0.77 0.99
C GLY A 5 8.84 0.90 2.40
N GLY A 6 10.11 0.56 2.57
CA GLY A 6 10.77 0.56 3.87
C GLY A 6 11.24 1.94 4.32
N LEU A 7 11.24 2.13 5.64
CA LEU A 7 11.78 3.34 6.27
C LEU A 7 13.28 3.50 5.97
N GLU A 8 13.67 4.70 5.64
CA GLU A 8 15.08 5.08 5.58
C GLU A 8 15.53 5.71 6.90
N ARG A 9 16.84 5.84 7.05
CA ARG A 9 17.43 6.38 8.27
C ARG A 9 16.92 7.81 8.53
N ASN A 10 16.54 8.09 9.78
CA ASN A 10 16.03 9.39 10.22
C ASN A 10 14.69 9.78 9.61
N GLU A 11 13.94 8.82 9.10
CA GLU A 11 12.64 9.03 8.46
C GLU A 11 11.54 8.43 9.35
N ASN A 12 10.45 9.17 9.55
CA ASN A 12 9.27 8.60 10.19
C ASN A 12 8.35 7.94 9.15
N ASP A 13 7.29 7.30 9.60
CA ASP A 13 6.37 6.55 8.74
C ASP A 13 5.63 7.45 7.72
N LYS A 14 5.21 8.65 8.10
CA LYS A 14 4.56 9.58 7.18
C LYS A 14 5.53 10.12 6.13
N GLU A 15 6.76 10.44 6.54
CA GLU A 15 7.81 10.85 5.62
C GLU A 15 8.15 9.75 4.62
N CYS A 16 8.18 8.50 5.08
CA CYS A 16 8.36 7.33 4.22
C CYS A 16 7.23 7.23 3.19
N CYS A 17 5.99 7.38 3.63
CA CYS A 17 4.83 7.36 2.74
C CYS A 17 4.95 8.44 1.66
N ILE A 18 5.26 9.67 2.04
CA ILE A 18 5.42 10.79 1.10
C ILE A 18 6.50 10.49 0.07
N ARG A 19 7.66 10.02 0.54
CA ARG A 19 8.80 9.73 -0.34
C ARG A 19 8.50 8.59 -1.32
N GLU A 20 7.99 7.48 -0.81
CA GLU A 20 7.72 6.29 -1.64
C GLU A 20 6.63 6.55 -2.68
N VAL A 21 5.55 7.23 -2.31
CA VAL A 21 4.50 7.57 -3.27
C VAL A 21 5.04 8.50 -4.35
N ARG A 22 5.84 9.50 -3.98
CA ARG A 22 6.46 10.41 -4.96
C ARG A 22 7.40 9.67 -5.91
N GLU A 23 8.25 8.79 -5.37
CA GLU A 23 9.20 8.02 -6.19
C GLU A 23 8.49 7.09 -7.18
N GLU A 24 7.43 6.43 -6.73
CA GLU A 24 6.73 5.43 -7.53
C GLU A 24 5.71 6.03 -8.50
N THR A 25 5.05 7.13 -8.13
CA THR A 25 3.93 7.68 -8.91
C THR A 25 4.14 9.11 -9.38
N GLY A 26 5.05 9.86 -8.77
CA GLY A 26 5.22 11.29 -9.00
C GLY A 26 4.24 12.17 -8.21
N TYR A 27 3.26 11.59 -7.52
CA TYR A 27 2.32 12.36 -6.73
C TYR A 27 2.91 12.76 -5.38
N ILE A 28 2.64 14.01 -5.00
CA ILE A 28 2.95 14.52 -3.65
C ILE A 28 1.67 14.40 -2.84
N VAL A 29 1.77 13.71 -1.72
CA VAL A 29 0.60 13.40 -0.89
C VAL A 29 0.74 13.96 0.52
N ASP A 30 -0.42 14.18 1.15
CA ASP A 30 -0.52 14.55 2.56
C ASP A 30 -1.16 13.37 3.30
N PRO A 31 -0.36 12.53 3.97
CA PRO A 31 -0.90 11.37 4.69
C PRO A 31 -1.69 11.81 5.92
N GLN A 32 -2.83 11.18 6.09
CA GLN A 32 -3.66 11.34 7.29
C GLN A 32 -3.15 10.37 8.38
N ASP A 33 -3.93 10.12 9.40
CA ASP A 33 -3.52 9.18 10.44
C ASP A 33 -3.45 7.75 9.93
N CYS A 34 -2.57 6.96 10.53
CA CYS A 34 -2.50 5.52 10.26
C CYS A 34 -3.81 4.86 10.68
N PHE A 35 -4.48 4.20 9.75
CA PHE A 35 -5.75 3.54 10.04
C PHE A 35 -5.60 2.04 10.28
N LEU A 36 -4.47 1.46 9.95
CA LEU A 36 -4.21 0.03 10.13
C LEU A 36 -2.72 -0.24 10.22
N GLU A 37 -2.35 -1.10 11.14
CA GLU A 37 -1.01 -1.66 11.25
C GLU A 37 -1.10 -3.17 11.16
N ILE A 38 -0.32 -3.77 10.26
CA ILE A 38 -0.27 -5.22 10.07
C ILE A 38 1.14 -5.71 10.43
N ASP A 39 1.21 -6.68 11.32
CA ASP A 39 2.45 -7.34 11.69
C ASP A 39 2.53 -8.68 10.96
N GLU A 40 3.63 -8.91 10.26
CA GLU A 40 3.90 -10.17 9.59
C GLU A 40 5.14 -10.80 10.21
N TYR A 41 4.95 -11.97 10.81
CA TYR A 41 6.01 -12.70 11.50
C TYR A 41 6.64 -13.72 10.54
N TYR A 42 7.94 -13.57 10.33
CA TYR A 42 8.76 -14.51 9.57
C TYR A 42 9.78 -15.14 10.52
N GLU A 43 10.43 -16.22 10.06
CA GLU A 43 11.39 -16.96 10.87
C GLU A 43 12.51 -16.07 11.42
N ASP A 44 12.98 -15.11 10.61
CA ASP A 44 14.13 -14.27 10.94
C ASP A 44 13.77 -12.84 11.32
N CYS A 45 12.54 -12.40 11.09
CA CYS A 45 12.21 -10.98 11.27
C CYS A 45 10.70 -10.75 11.39
N LEU A 46 10.37 -9.56 11.88
CA LEU A 46 9.02 -9.04 11.93
C LEU A 46 8.92 -7.88 10.94
N TYR A 47 7.95 -7.94 10.04
CA TYR A 47 7.59 -6.81 9.19
C TYR A 47 6.35 -6.13 9.73
N VAL A 48 6.45 -4.81 9.90
CA VAL A 48 5.33 -3.98 10.34
C VAL A 48 4.95 -3.06 9.19
N SER A 49 3.71 -3.19 8.72
CA SER A 49 3.18 -2.36 7.65
C SER A 49 2.14 -1.40 8.21
N ARG A 50 2.29 -0.10 7.93
CA ARG A 50 1.35 0.92 8.36
C ARG A 50 0.69 1.54 7.13
N TYR A 51 -0.63 1.64 7.18
CA TYR A 51 -1.45 2.11 6.07
C TYR A 51 -2.06 3.45 6.39
N PHE A 52 -1.97 4.36 5.43
CA PHE A 52 -2.47 5.73 5.55
C PHE A 52 -3.44 6.03 4.42
N CYS A 53 -4.51 6.76 4.73
CA CYS A 53 -5.23 7.50 3.72
C CYS A 53 -4.43 8.76 3.43
N ALA A 54 -4.29 9.12 2.17
CA ALA A 54 -3.50 10.28 1.78
C ALA A 54 -4.24 11.09 0.73
N ARG A 55 -4.11 12.41 0.84
CA ARG A 55 -4.67 13.33 -0.13
C ARG A 55 -3.57 13.78 -1.09
N ILE A 56 -3.86 13.81 -2.38
CA ILE A 56 -2.92 14.32 -3.38
C ILE A 56 -2.92 15.84 -3.32
N ILE A 57 -1.75 16.44 -3.07
CA ILE A 57 -1.59 17.90 -2.95
C ILE A 57 -0.66 18.48 -4.00
N GLY A 58 -0.03 17.66 -4.83
CA GLY A 58 0.87 18.11 -5.86
C GLY A 58 1.37 16.99 -6.74
N ARG A 59 2.30 17.33 -7.62
CA ARG A 59 2.90 16.37 -8.54
C ARG A 59 4.37 16.72 -8.82
N SER A 60 5.20 15.69 -8.93
CA SER A 60 6.60 15.80 -9.34
C SER A 60 6.95 14.65 -10.28
N ASP A 61 8.22 14.52 -10.65
CA ASP A 61 8.66 13.41 -11.49
C ASP A 61 8.83 12.12 -10.66
N LYS A 62 8.63 10.98 -11.33
CA LYS A 62 8.90 9.67 -10.74
C LYS A 62 10.41 9.44 -10.58
N SER A 63 10.79 8.59 -9.63
CA SER A 63 12.17 8.17 -9.41
C SER A 63 12.20 6.66 -9.19
N LEU A 64 11.90 5.90 -10.24
CA LEU A 64 11.88 4.44 -10.16
C LEU A 64 13.29 3.87 -10.09
N THR A 65 13.47 2.80 -9.32
CA THR A 65 14.71 2.05 -9.31
C THR A 65 14.87 1.30 -10.63
N LYS A 66 16.10 0.85 -10.92
CA LYS A 66 16.36 0.03 -12.12
C LYS A 66 15.50 -1.23 -12.16
N GLN A 67 15.35 -1.88 -11.01
CA GLN A 67 14.55 -3.10 -10.91
C GLN A 67 13.07 -2.82 -11.17
N GLU A 68 12.55 -1.72 -10.65
CA GLU A 68 11.16 -1.30 -10.88
C GLU A 68 10.90 -1.01 -12.36
N ILE A 69 11.85 -0.35 -13.05
CA ILE A 69 11.77 -0.11 -14.49
C ILE A 69 11.78 -1.43 -15.27
N ILE A 70 12.68 -2.34 -14.93
CA ILE A 70 12.79 -3.66 -15.57
C ILE A 70 11.50 -4.46 -15.40
N ASN A 71 10.88 -4.38 -14.22
CA ASN A 71 9.64 -5.10 -13.92
C ASN A 71 8.41 -4.44 -14.55
N GLY A 72 8.58 -3.33 -15.24
CA GLY A 72 7.47 -2.63 -15.90
C GLY A 72 6.52 -1.96 -14.93
N MET A 73 7.04 -1.47 -13.80
CA MET A 73 6.22 -0.80 -12.79
C MET A 73 5.59 0.47 -13.32
N GLU A 74 4.26 0.56 -13.21
CA GLU A 74 3.50 1.74 -13.61
C GLU A 74 2.33 1.96 -12.65
N GLU A 75 1.91 3.22 -12.50
CA GLU A 75 0.73 3.51 -11.71
C GLU A 75 -0.55 3.21 -12.50
N ARG A 76 -1.57 2.73 -11.78
CA ARG A 76 -2.90 2.51 -12.33
C ARG A 76 -3.94 3.01 -11.35
N TRP A 77 -4.94 3.70 -11.88
CA TRP A 77 -6.07 4.16 -11.10
C TRP A 77 -7.23 3.16 -11.25
N LEU A 78 -7.60 2.56 -10.14
CA LEU A 78 -8.68 1.57 -10.11
C LEU A 78 -9.70 2.01 -9.07
N SER A 79 -10.96 1.65 -9.31
CA SER A 79 -11.99 1.84 -8.29
C SER A 79 -11.68 0.97 -7.06
N LEU A 80 -12.22 1.35 -5.91
CA LEU A 80 -12.03 0.58 -4.68
C LEU A 80 -12.52 -0.86 -4.85
N ASN A 81 -13.67 -1.05 -5.50
CA ASN A 81 -14.22 -2.39 -5.75
C ASN A 81 -13.32 -3.24 -6.65
N GLU A 82 -12.75 -2.65 -7.69
CA GLU A 82 -11.82 -3.35 -8.58
C GLU A 82 -10.57 -3.81 -7.84
N ILE A 83 -9.97 -2.93 -7.02
CA ILE A 83 -8.77 -3.26 -6.24
C ILE A 83 -9.07 -4.36 -5.22
N ILE A 84 -10.19 -4.26 -4.52
CA ILE A 84 -10.60 -5.28 -3.53
C ILE A 84 -10.79 -6.63 -4.22
N ASP A 85 -11.42 -6.65 -5.40
CA ASP A 85 -11.60 -7.89 -6.15
C ASP A 85 -10.26 -8.54 -6.51
N ILE A 86 -9.31 -7.75 -6.99
CA ILE A 86 -7.97 -8.26 -7.35
C ILE A 86 -7.31 -8.93 -6.14
N PHE A 87 -7.25 -8.25 -5.01
CA PHE A 87 -6.53 -8.77 -3.83
C PHE A 87 -7.34 -9.83 -3.08
N SER A 88 -8.66 -9.90 -3.28
CA SER A 88 -9.50 -10.98 -2.71
C SER A 88 -9.08 -12.35 -3.22
N ARG A 89 -8.37 -12.41 -4.34
CA ARG A 89 -7.92 -13.65 -4.97
C ARG A 89 -6.61 -14.18 -4.42
N HIS A 90 -6.23 -13.79 -3.20
CA HIS A 90 -4.98 -14.22 -2.58
C HIS A 90 -4.85 -15.74 -2.46
N GLN A 91 -5.97 -16.46 -2.27
CA GLN A 91 -5.93 -17.92 -2.16
C GLN A 91 -5.58 -18.62 -3.48
N ASP A 92 -5.74 -17.95 -4.63
CA ASP A 92 -5.39 -18.51 -5.93
C ASP A 92 -3.88 -18.77 -6.05
N TYR A 93 -3.06 -18.11 -5.20
CA TYR A 93 -1.61 -18.25 -5.17
C TYR A 93 -1.12 -19.19 -4.08
N ARG A 94 -2.03 -19.83 -3.36
CA ARG A 94 -1.68 -20.78 -2.31
C ARG A 94 -0.90 -21.95 -2.92
N ASP A 95 0.22 -22.30 -2.26
CA ASP A 95 1.14 -23.37 -2.67
C ASP A 95 1.88 -23.14 -4.00
N ALA A 96 1.46 -22.14 -4.79
CA ALA A 96 2.12 -21.80 -6.04
C ALA A 96 3.11 -20.65 -5.88
N ASP A 97 2.71 -19.58 -5.16
CA ASP A 97 3.53 -18.40 -4.89
C ASP A 97 3.13 -17.81 -3.53
N GLU A 98 3.75 -18.30 -2.49
CA GLU A 98 3.43 -17.89 -1.11
C GLU A 98 3.75 -16.43 -0.83
N MET A 99 4.79 -15.86 -1.45
CA MET A 99 5.10 -14.44 -1.29
C MET A 99 4.00 -13.57 -1.88
N LYS A 100 3.52 -13.92 -3.05
CA LYS A 100 2.43 -13.20 -3.72
C LYS A 100 1.13 -13.36 -2.95
N ARG A 101 0.83 -14.55 -2.44
CA ARG A 101 -0.33 -14.81 -1.60
C ARG A 101 -0.31 -13.93 -0.36
N GLY A 102 0.83 -13.87 0.33
CA GLY A 102 0.98 -13.04 1.54
C GLY A 102 0.79 -11.56 1.25
N MET A 103 1.37 -11.07 0.16
CA MET A 103 1.22 -9.68 -0.26
C MET A 103 -0.24 -9.35 -0.59
N TYR A 104 -0.92 -10.21 -1.36
CA TYR A 104 -2.31 -10.02 -1.71
C TYR A 104 -3.22 -10.03 -0.49
N LEU A 105 -2.98 -10.95 0.45
CA LEU A 105 -3.75 -11.03 1.69
C LEU A 105 -3.58 -9.75 2.52
N ARG A 106 -2.37 -9.25 2.64
CA ARG A 106 -2.06 -8.02 3.36
C ARG A 106 -2.81 -6.82 2.74
N GLU A 107 -2.69 -6.65 1.42
CA GLU A 107 -3.37 -5.55 0.72
C GLU A 107 -4.89 -5.69 0.80
N TYR A 108 -5.42 -6.89 0.68
CA TYR A 108 -6.84 -7.16 0.84
C TYR A 108 -7.34 -6.77 2.24
N SER A 109 -6.60 -7.14 3.27
CA SER A 109 -6.95 -6.80 4.66
C SER A 109 -6.98 -5.29 4.87
N ALA A 110 -6.01 -4.56 4.31
CA ALA A 110 -5.95 -3.12 4.40
C ALA A 110 -7.13 -2.45 3.69
N LEU A 111 -7.47 -2.92 2.51
CA LEU A 111 -8.59 -2.37 1.74
C LEU A 111 -9.94 -2.64 2.39
N CYS A 112 -10.12 -3.82 2.99
CA CYS A 112 -11.33 -4.14 3.74
C CYS A 112 -11.50 -3.22 4.96
N GLU A 113 -10.41 -2.95 5.67
CA GLU A 113 -10.43 -2.03 6.81
C GLU A 113 -10.74 -0.60 6.37
N TYR A 114 -10.16 -0.16 5.27
CA TYR A 114 -10.48 1.14 4.68
C TYR A 114 -11.96 1.25 4.30
N MET A 115 -12.50 0.22 3.64
CA MET A 115 -13.92 0.19 3.25
C MET A 115 -14.82 0.30 4.47
N LYS A 116 -14.51 -0.43 5.53
CA LYS A 116 -15.25 -0.38 6.79
C LYS A 116 -15.23 1.02 7.40
N MET A 117 -14.07 1.66 7.43
CA MET A 117 -13.89 3.00 7.95
C MET A 117 -14.73 4.02 7.18
N VAL A 118 -14.73 3.95 5.84
CA VAL A 118 -15.52 4.84 4.98
C VAL A 118 -17.02 4.62 5.20
N THR A 119 -17.45 3.37 5.31
CA THR A 119 -18.85 3.02 5.57
C THR A 119 -19.32 3.58 6.92
N ASP A 120 -18.52 3.43 7.97
CA ASP A 120 -18.82 3.95 9.29
C ASP A 120 -18.97 5.47 9.27
N GLN A 121 -18.08 6.16 8.56
CA GLN A 121 -18.16 7.63 8.41
C GLN A 121 -19.43 8.07 7.67
N MET A 122 -19.83 7.35 6.66
CA MET A 122 -21.06 7.64 5.90
C MET A 122 -22.30 7.47 6.77
N GLN A 123 -22.31 6.50 7.68
CA GLN A 123 -23.42 6.27 8.61
C GLN A 123 -23.50 7.31 9.71
N MET A 124 -22.39 7.90 10.09
CA MET A 124 -22.32 8.93 11.12
C MET A 124 -22.64 10.33 10.60
N GLY A 125 -22.54 10.53 9.32
CA GLY A 125 -22.87 11.79 8.65
C GLY A 125 -24.33 11.88 8.29
#